data_b7a193cb0cff0542d56ec41481bf8ad6
#
_entry.id   b7a193cb0cff0542d56ec41481bf8ad6
#
_cell.length_a   1.000
_cell.length_b   1.000
_cell.length_c   1.000
_cell.angle_alpha   90.00
_cell.angle_beta   90.00
_cell.angle_gamma   90.00
#
_symmetry.space_group_name_H-M   'P 1'
#
loop_
_entity.id
_entity.type
_entity.pdbx_description
1 polymer ?
#
loop_
_entity_poly.entity_id
_entity_poly.type
_entity_poly.pdbx_seq_one_letter_code
_entity_poly.pdbx_strand_id
1 'polypeptide(L)'
;MSNNLSVLYDAPGPRARRRNHLYTVLFVVALALAAWWVLDTMAEKHQLDGDKWKPFVTDGRVWTEYLLPGLGETLKAALLAILIALPLGAALGIARLSDHRWVRVPAGVVVEFFRAIPVLMLMLFANQAYSEFTTVESEVRPLIAVVTGLVLYNASVIAEVVRAGILSLPRGQNDAAQAIGMRKGQIMVSVLLPQAVTVMLPALVSQLVVIVKDTALGGALLGFEELFTQISLIDSFYANTIAALVVVALVYVVVNTALTSFAGWLEGRLRRGRRSGGVVPPKAAGDPADDLVKLTDQAGGRAV
;
A
#
# COMPACT_ATOMS: atom_id res chain seq x y z
N MET A 1 8.00 38.15 19.97
CA MET A 1 8.07 37.71 18.55
C MET A 1 6.85 36.85 18.29
N SER A 2 5.90 37.34 17.51
CA SER A 2 4.58 36.74 17.29
C SER A 2 4.68 35.51 16.39
N ASN A 3 4.20 34.37 16.87
CA ASN A 3 4.05 33.12 16.13
C ASN A 3 3.07 33.29 14.95
N ASN A 4 3.59 33.58 13.76
CA ASN A 4 2.82 33.70 12.51
C ASN A 4 2.59 32.33 11.82
N LEU A 5 2.50 31.21 12.57
CA LEU A 5 2.34 29.88 12.01
C LEU A 5 0.90 29.35 12.02
N SER A 6 -0.10 30.15 12.42
CA SER A 6 -1.46 29.65 12.64
C SER A 6 -2.49 29.97 11.54
N VAL A 7 -2.13 30.72 10.49
CA VAL A 7 -3.12 31.19 9.49
C VAL A 7 -3.72 30.03 8.66
N LEU A 8 -3.02 28.89 8.54
CA LEU A 8 -3.52 27.70 7.83
C LEU A 8 -4.38 26.78 8.71
N TYR A 9 -4.38 26.98 10.02
CA TYR A 9 -5.08 26.13 10.99
C TYR A 9 -5.90 26.93 12.01
N ASP A 10 -6.48 28.05 11.60
CA ASP A 10 -7.39 28.80 12.49
C ASP A 10 -8.55 27.90 12.91
N ALA A 11 -8.72 27.75 14.22
CA ALA A 11 -9.84 27.01 14.76
C ALA A 11 -11.14 27.64 14.28
N PRO A 12 -12.10 26.86 13.74
CA PRO A 12 -13.31 27.39 13.17
C PRO A 12 -14.05 28.26 14.21
N GLY A 13 -14.39 29.48 13.85
CA GLY A 13 -15.12 30.42 14.70
C GLY A 13 -16.50 29.89 15.14
N PRO A 14 -17.18 30.52 16.11
CA PRO A 14 -18.44 30.01 16.67
C PRO A 14 -19.55 29.75 15.66
N ARG A 15 -19.64 30.58 14.62
CA ARG A 15 -20.62 30.39 13.53
C ARG A 15 -20.23 29.19 12.63
N ALA A 16 -18.96 29.01 12.35
CA ALA A 16 -18.47 27.87 11.55
C ALA A 16 -18.64 26.56 12.34
N ARG A 17 -18.39 26.54 13.65
CA ARG A 17 -18.64 25.37 14.51
C ARG A 17 -20.10 24.96 14.50
N ARG A 18 -21.06 25.92 14.67
CA ARG A 18 -22.49 25.63 14.61
C ARG A 18 -22.90 25.06 13.25
N ARG A 19 -22.40 25.63 12.16
CA ARG A 19 -22.66 25.15 10.81
C ARG A 19 -22.09 23.75 10.60
N ASN A 20 -20.88 23.50 11.07
CA ASN A 20 -20.26 22.17 10.97
C ASN A 20 -21.03 21.13 11.79
N HIS A 21 -21.48 21.47 13.02
CA HIS A 21 -22.35 20.58 13.79
C HIS A 21 -23.66 20.30 13.07
N LEU A 22 -24.30 21.31 12.46
CA LEU A 22 -25.51 21.11 11.67
C LEU A 22 -25.27 20.16 10.50
N TYR A 23 -24.19 20.36 9.75
CA TYR A 23 -23.83 19.45 8.64
C TYR A 23 -23.53 18.03 9.13
N THR A 24 -22.84 17.90 10.26
CA THR A 24 -22.58 16.57 10.85
C THR A 24 -23.90 15.90 11.27
N VAL A 25 -24.81 16.62 11.91
CA VAL A 25 -26.11 16.07 12.29
C VAL A 25 -26.92 15.68 11.04
N LEU A 26 -26.98 16.55 10.02
CA LEU A 26 -27.69 16.24 8.78
C LEU A 26 -27.08 15.01 8.08
N PHE A 27 -25.75 14.90 8.05
CA PHE A 27 -25.05 13.76 7.49
C PHE A 27 -25.36 12.46 8.26
N VAL A 28 -25.30 12.50 9.60
CA VAL A 28 -25.61 11.33 10.45
C VAL A 28 -27.07 10.91 10.29
N VAL A 29 -28.01 11.87 10.23
CA VAL A 29 -29.43 11.57 9.98
C VAL A 29 -29.62 10.96 8.59
N ALA A 30 -29.01 11.53 7.55
CA ALA A 30 -29.10 10.98 6.20
C ALA A 30 -28.51 9.57 6.11
N LEU A 31 -27.36 9.33 6.77
CA LEU A 31 -26.74 8.03 6.87
C LEU A 31 -27.62 7.02 7.61
N ALA A 32 -28.24 7.43 8.72
CA ALA A 32 -29.14 6.59 9.50
C ALA A 32 -30.40 6.22 8.70
N LEU A 33 -30.99 7.18 7.97
CA LEU A 33 -32.13 6.93 7.08
C LEU A 33 -31.76 5.98 5.93
N ALA A 34 -30.60 6.16 5.32
CA ALA A 34 -30.10 5.27 4.28
C ALA A 34 -29.87 3.85 4.82
N ALA A 35 -29.24 3.72 5.98
CA ALA A 35 -29.02 2.44 6.64
C ALA A 35 -30.36 1.76 7.01
N TRP A 36 -31.31 2.52 7.56
CA TRP A 36 -32.64 2.01 7.86
C TRP A 36 -33.35 1.51 6.60
N TRP A 37 -33.34 2.30 5.53
CA TRP A 37 -33.96 1.90 4.26
C TRP A 37 -33.33 0.62 3.68
N VAL A 38 -32.00 0.50 3.72
CA VAL A 38 -31.29 -0.72 3.27
C VAL A 38 -31.71 -1.93 4.12
N LEU A 39 -31.70 -1.79 5.45
CA LEU A 39 -32.05 -2.89 6.35
C LEU A 39 -33.53 -3.30 6.20
N ASP A 40 -34.43 -2.35 6.04
CA ASP A 40 -35.84 -2.58 5.80
C ASP A 40 -36.07 -3.35 4.48
N THR A 41 -35.45 -2.89 3.39
CA THR A 41 -35.47 -3.59 2.09
C THR A 41 -34.86 -4.99 2.18
N MET A 42 -33.79 -5.18 2.95
CA MET A 42 -33.20 -6.50 3.17
C MET A 42 -34.15 -7.43 3.96
N ALA A 43 -34.86 -6.89 4.96
CA ALA A 43 -35.83 -7.62 5.74
C ALA A 43 -37.05 -8.05 4.87
N GLU A 44 -37.60 -7.11 4.09
CA GLU A 44 -38.68 -7.41 3.14
C GLU A 44 -38.33 -8.52 2.12
N LYS A 45 -37.07 -8.54 1.68
CA LYS A 45 -36.53 -9.55 0.75
C LYS A 45 -36.00 -10.81 1.45
N HIS A 46 -36.31 -11.02 2.72
CA HIS A 46 -35.88 -12.19 3.50
C HIS A 46 -34.34 -12.42 3.51
N GLN A 47 -33.55 -11.37 3.28
CA GLN A 47 -32.07 -11.49 3.26
C GLN A 47 -31.46 -11.51 4.68
N LEU A 48 -32.22 -11.04 5.68
CA LEU A 48 -31.80 -11.08 7.09
C LEU A 48 -32.26 -12.36 7.81
N ASP A 49 -33.04 -13.24 7.14
CA ASP A 49 -33.51 -14.49 7.73
C ASP A 49 -32.34 -15.38 8.16
N GLY A 50 -32.44 -15.94 9.36
CA GLY A 50 -31.38 -16.77 9.93
C GLY A 50 -30.93 -17.92 9.03
N ASP A 51 -31.84 -18.46 8.22
CA ASP A 51 -31.56 -19.59 7.31
C ASP A 51 -30.54 -19.22 6.21
N LYS A 52 -30.44 -17.95 5.82
CA LYS A 52 -29.45 -17.45 4.87
C LYS A 52 -28.04 -17.40 5.48
N TRP A 53 -27.93 -17.24 6.80
CA TRP A 53 -26.66 -17.08 7.52
C TRP A 53 -26.19 -18.37 8.19
N LYS A 54 -27.13 -19.28 8.53
CA LYS A 54 -26.83 -20.57 9.17
C LYS A 54 -25.72 -21.37 8.49
N PRO A 55 -25.65 -21.50 7.14
CA PRO A 55 -24.63 -22.31 6.47
C PRO A 55 -23.20 -21.93 6.87
N PHE A 56 -22.93 -20.65 7.11
CA PHE A 56 -21.58 -20.18 7.48
C PHE A 56 -21.16 -20.59 8.90
N VAL A 57 -22.09 -21.00 9.74
CA VAL A 57 -21.84 -21.41 11.13
C VAL A 57 -22.00 -22.91 11.32
N THR A 58 -22.96 -23.54 10.63
CA THR A 58 -23.35 -24.94 10.87
C THR A 58 -22.81 -25.91 9.82
N ASP A 59 -22.51 -25.45 8.59
CA ASP A 59 -21.98 -26.31 7.55
C ASP A 59 -20.49 -26.06 7.32
N GLY A 60 -19.66 -26.97 7.85
CA GLY A 60 -18.20 -26.87 7.68
C GLY A 60 -17.73 -26.88 6.23
N ARG A 61 -18.53 -27.42 5.28
CA ARG A 61 -18.18 -27.46 3.85
C ARG A 61 -18.05 -26.08 3.24
N VAL A 62 -18.83 -25.10 3.73
CA VAL A 62 -18.71 -23.70 3.26
C VAL A 62 -17.28 -23.18 3.45
N TRP A 63 -16.63 -23.56 4.54
CA TRP A 63 -15.26 -23.18 4.83
C TRP A 63 -14.24 -24.06 4.13
N THR A 64 -14.41 -25.38 4.16
CA THR A 64 -13.39 -26.33 3.67
C THR A 64 -13.38 -26.51 2.18
N GLU A 65 -14.55 -26.36 1.51
CA GLU A 65 -14.68 -26.60 0.08
C GLU A 65 -14.72 -25.28 -0.74
N TYR A 66 -15.10 -24.14 -0.12
CA TYR A 66 -15.23 -22.86 -0.82
C TYR A 66 -14.29 -21.80 -0.28
N LEU A 67 -14.49 -21.32 0.96
CA LEU A 67 -13.79 -20.12 1.46
C LEU A 67 -12.30 -20.33 1.65
N LEU A 68 -11.84 -21.43 2.24
CA LEU A 68 -10.41 -21.69 2.46
C LEU A 68 -9.65 -21.99 1.17
N PRO A 69 -10.17 -22.81 0.23
CA PRO A 69 -9.55 -22.98 -1.09
C PRO A 69 -9.48 -21.67 -1.87
N GLY A 70 -10.59 -20.91 -1.94
CA GLY A 70 -10.61 -19.61 -2.60
C GLY A 70 -9.62 -18.61 -2.00
N LEU A 71 -9.52 -18.56 -0.65
CA LEU A 71 -8.51 -17.77 0.02
C LEU A 71 -7.08 -18.24 -0.31
N GLY A 72 -6.87 -19.55 -0.42
CA GLY A 72 -5.59 -20.13 -0.84
C GLY A 72 -5.17 -19.65 -2.22
N GLU A 73 -6.07 -19.65 -3.19
CA GLU A 73 -5.80 -19.15 -4.55
C GLU A 73 -5.57 -17.63 -4.59
N THR A 74 -6.35 -16.85 -3.80
CA THR A 74 -6.11 -15.40 -3.61
C THR A 74 -4.68 -15.14 -3.12
N LEU A 75 -4.26 -15.83 -2.05
CA LEU A 75 -2.93 -15.64 -1.47
C LEU A 75 -1.82 -16.16 -2.38
N LYS A 76 -2.04 -17.24 -3.09
CA LYS A 76 -1.11 -17.80 -4.08
C LYS A 76 -0.86 -16.81 -5.23
N ALA A 77 -1.92 -16.27 -5.84
CA ALA A 77 -1.80 -15.27 -6.89
C ALA A 77 -1.08 -14.01 -6.40
N ALA A 78 -1.45 -13.50 -5.22
CA ALA A 78 -0.81 -12.34 -4.62
C ALA A 78 0.67 -12.59 -4.33
N LEU A 79 1.03 -13.75 -3.76
CA LEU A 79 2.41 -14.12 -3.47
C LEU A 79 3.26 -14.20 -4.74
N LEU A 80 2.77 -14.87 -5.79
CA LEU A 80 3.45 -14.95 -7.06
C LEU A 80 3.66 -13.57 -7.69
N ALA A 81 2.62 -12.73 -7.66
CA ALA A 81 2.70 -11.37 -8.18
C ALA A 81 3.75 -10.53 -7.40
N ILE A 82 3.78 -10.62 -6.09
CA ILE A 82 4.74 -9.90 -5.23
C ILE A 82 6.17 -10.36 -5.50
N LEU A 83 6.41 -11.67 -5.53
CA LEU A 83 7.73 -12.23 -5.75
C LEU A 83 8.36 -11.80 -7.08
N ILE A 84 7.54 -11.54 -8.11
CA ILE A 84 8.01 -11.07 -9.40
C ILE A 84 8.01 -9.55 -9.50
N ALA A 85 6.95 -8.87 -9.02
CA ALA A 85 6.81 -7.43 -9.13
C ALA A 85 7.85 -6.66 -8.30
N LEU A 86 8.24 -7.19 -7.13
CA LEU A 86 9.16 -6.49 -6.23
C LEU A 86 10.58 -6.37 -6.83
N PRO A 87 11.24 -7.43 -7.30
CA PRO A 87 12.55 -7.31 -7.94
C PRO A 87 12.48 -6.56 -9.28
N LEU A 88 11.43 -6.77 -10.08
CA LEU A 88 11.26 -6.07 -11.35
C LEU A 88 11.05 -4.57 -11.13
N GLY A 89 10.20 -4.20 -10.18
CA GLY A 89 9.96 -2.81 -9.81
C GLY A 89 11.20 -2.14 -9.23
N ALA A 90 11.95 -2.84 -8.37
CA ALA A 90 13.22 -2.33 -7.86
C ALA A 90 14.24 -2.08 -9.00
N ALA A 91 14.37 -3.01 -9.93
CA ALA A 91 15.26 -2.86 -11.09
C ALA A 91 14.85 -1.67 -11.98
N LEU A 92 13.55 -1.53 -12.29
CA LEU A 92 13.02 -0.41 -13.07
C LEU A 92 13.19 0.92 -12.33
N GLY A 93 12.94 0.98 -11.02
CA GLY A 93 13.13 2.17 -10.20
C GLY A 93 14.57 2.66 -10.16
N ILE A 94 15.53 1.74 -10.01
CA ILE A 94 16.96 2.04 -10.07
C ILE A 94 17.37 2.46 -11.49
N ALA A 95 16.87 1.78 -12.53
CA ALA A 95 17.15 2.12 -13.93
C ALA A 95 16.70 3.56 -14.26
N ARG A 96 15.58 4.03 -13.70
CA ARG A 96 15.10 5.42 -13.86
C ARG A 96 16.01 6.47 -13.18
N LEU A 97 16.91 6.05 -12.30
CA LEU A 97 17.94 6.93 -11.67
C LEU A 97 19.29 6.87 -12.37
N SER A 98 19.40 6.11 -13.46
CA SER A 98 20.65 6.01 -14.25
C SER A 98 21.00 7.33 -14.91
N ASP A 99 22.31 7.63 -15.00
CA ASP A 99 22.83 8.77 -15.77
C ASP A 99 22.69 8.56 -17.29
N HIS A 100 22.69 7.29 -17.71
CA HIS A 100 22.61 6.94 -19.11
C HIS A 100 21.19 7.10 -19.62
N ARG A 101 20.97 8.03 -20.56
CA ARG A 101 19.67 8.27 -21.17
C ARG A 101 19.05 7.03 -21.80
N TRP A 102 19.88 6.18 -22.39
CA TRP A 102 19.48 4.90 -23.01
C TRP A 102 18.88 3.89 -22.02
N VAL A 103 19.15 4.00 -20.73
CA VAL A 103 18.58 3.18 -19.67
C VAL A 103 17.40 3.90 -19.03
N ARG A 104 17.61 5.17 -18.67
CA ARG A 104 16.63 5.96 -17.94
C ARG A 104 15.34 6.20 -18.74
N VAL A 105 15.46 6.55 -20.04
CA VAL A 105 14.28 6.90 -20.85
C VAL A 105 13.41 5.68 -21.13
N PRO A 106 13.90 4.53 -21.61
CA PRO A 106 13.06 3.35 -21.77
C PRO A 106 12.44 2.86 -20.49
N ALA A 107 13.18 2.82 -19.37
CA ALA A 107 12.64 2.45 -18.07
C ALA A 107 11.51 3.41 -17.62
N GLY A 108 11.68 4.71 -17.89
CA GLY A 108 10.64 5.70 -17.64
C GLY A 108 9.38 5.46 -18.46
N VAL A 109 9.53 5.25 -19.76
CA VAL A 109 8.41 4.98 -20.68
C VAL A 109 7.64 3.72 -20.27
N VAL A 110 8.34 2.63 -19.99
CA VAL A 110 7.71 1.37 -19.53
C VAL A 110 6.91 1.58 -18.24
N VAL A 111 7.51 2.23 -17.26
CA VAL A 111 6.84 2.48 -15.97
C VAL A 111 5.60 3.36 -16.14
N GLU A 112 5.71 4.48 -16.87
CA GLU A 112 4.57 5.39 -17.09
C GLU A 112 3.47 4.72 -17.92
N PHE A 113 3.84 3.91 -18.91
CA PHE A 113 2.88 3.17 -19.74
C PHE A 113 2.03 2.20 -18.91
N PHE A 114 2.66 1.32 -18.13
CA PHE A 114 1.91 0.34 -17.34
C PHE A 114 1.15 0.94 -16.17
N ARG A 115 1.60 2.06 -15.61
CA ARG A 115 0.84 2.79 -14.58
C ARG A 115 -0.38 3.52 -15.13
N ALA A 116 -0.37 3.90 -16.40
CA ALA A 116 -1.50 4.58 -17.04
C ALA A 116 -2.66 3.62 -17.39
N ILE A 117 -2.39 2.32 -17.47
CA ILE A 117 -3.40 1.32 -17.81
C ILE A 117 -4.02 0.76 -16.53
N PRO A 118 -5.37 0.71 -16.42
CA PRO A 118 -6.03 0.02 -15.30
C PRO A 118 -5.57 -1.44 -15.19
N VAL A 119 -5.27 -1.89 -13.96
CA VAL A 119 -4.74 -3.26 -13.73
C VAL A 119 -5.65 -4.35 -14.31
N LEU A 120 -6.97 -4.17 -14.22
CA LEU A 120 -7.94 -5.07 -14.80
C LEU A 120 -7.78 -5.23 -16.33
N MET A 121 -7.51 -4.13 -17.03
CA MET A 121 -7.29 -4.18 -18.48
C MET A 121 -6.02 -4.98 -18.82
N LEU A 122 -4.96 -4.85 -18.01
CA LEU A 122 -3.76 -5.65 -18.16
C LEU A 122 -4.03 -7.15 -17.97
N MET A 123 -4.86 -7.50 -16.97
CA MET A 123 -5.28 -8.90 -16.76
C MET A 123 -6.07 -9.44 -17.97
N LEU A 124 -7.04 -8.67 -18.48
CA LEU A 124 -7.86 -9.05 -19.63
C LEU A 124 -7.01 -9.21 -20.90
N PHE A 125 -6.10 -8.27 -21.18
CA PHE A 125 -5.16 -8.38 -22.29
C PHE A 125 -4.24 -9.59 -22.16
N ALA A 126 -3.72 -9.85 -20.96
CA ALA A 126 -2.88 -11.02 -20.70
C ALA A 126 -3.68 -12.31 -20.95
N ASN A 127 -4.90 -12.41 -20.43
CA ASN A 127 -5.75 -13.59 -20.65
C ASN A 127 -6.04 -13.85 -22.12
N GLN A 128 -6.39 -12.79 -22.87
CA GLN A 128 -6.64 -12.90 -24.31
C GLN A 128 -5.37 -13.27 -25.08
N ALA A 129 -4.24 -12.63 -24.72
CA ALA A 129 -2.96 -12.96 -25.37
C ALA A 129 -2.54 -14.41 -25.12
N TYR A 130 -2.70 -14.92 -23.90
CA TYR A 130 -2.43 -16.33 -23.60
C TYR A 130 -3.37 -17.27 -24.36
N SER A 131 -4.63 -16.88 -24.52
CA SER A 131 -5.62 -17.66 -25.27
C SER A 131 -5.26 -17.79 -26.77
N GLU A 132 -4.81 -16.69 -27.38
CA GLU A 132 -4.57 -16.63 -28.82
C GLU A 132 -3.17 -17.09 -29.24
N PHE A 133 -2.15 -16.77 -28.43
CA PHE A 133 -0.77 -16.92 -28.84
C PHE A 133 -0.01 -18.00 -28.09
N THR A 134 -0.65 -18.72 -27.14
CA THR A 134 0.04 -19.76 -26.38
C THR A 134 -0.82 -21.02 -26.24
N THR A 135 -0.19 -22.12 -25.80
CA THR A 135 -0.83 -23.40 -25.51
C THR A 135 -1.12 -23.58 -24.01
N VAL A 136 -1.20 -22.48 -23.24
CA VAL A 136 -1.53 -22.54 -21.82
C VAL A 136 -2.94 -23.10 -21.64
N GLU A 137 -3.07 -24.12 -20.82
CA GLU A 137 -4.33 -24.78 -20.50
C GLU A 137 -5.35 -23.79 -19.92
N SER A 138 -6.61 -23.96 -20.30
CA SER A 138 -7.71 -23.07 -19.91
C SER A 138 -7.90 -22.97 -18.40
N GLU A 139 -7.57 -24.02 -17.66
CA GLU A 139 -7.68 -24.04 -16.18
C GLU A 139 -6.65 -23.16 -15.48
N VAL A 140 -5.42 -23.11 -16.00
CA VAL A 140 -4.31 -22.35 -15.38
C VAL A 140 -4.22 -20.92 -15.91
N ARG A 141 -4.76 -20.68 -17.11
CA ARG A 141 -4.71 -19.39 -17.80
C ARG A 141 -5.21 -18.20 -16.96
N PRO A 142 -6.36 -18.26 -16.26
CA PRO A 142 -6.83 -17.15 -15.43
C PRO A 142 -5.82 -16.77 -14.35
N LEU A 143 -5.23 -17.74 -13.66
CA LEU A 143 -4.19 -17.48 -12.65
C LEU A 143 -2.98 -16.74 -13.25
N ILE A 144 -2.45 -17.25 -14.37
CA ILE A 144 -1.28 -16.67 -15.03
C ILE A 144 -1.60 -15.26 -15.53
N ALA A 145 -2.79 -15.04 -16.09
CA ALA A 145 -3.23 -13.74 -16.57
C ALA A 145 -3.38 -12.71 -15.44
N VAL A 146 -3.97 -13.11 -14.32
CA VAL A 146 -4.09 -12.29 -13.11
C VAL A 146 -2.71 -11.92 -12.57
N VAL A 147 -1.82 -12.90 -12.42
CA VAL A 147 -0.45 -12.67 -11.95
C VAL A 147 0.29 -11.73 -12.90
N THR A 148 0.18 -11.92 -14.21
CA THR A 148 0.85 -11.05 -15.20
C THR A 148 0.34 -9.62 -15.12
N GLY A 149 -0.98 -9.41 -15.08
CA GLY A 149 -1.56 -8.06 -14.94
C GLY A 149 -1.12 -7.36 -13.65
N LEU A 150 -1.16 -8.12 -12.53
CA LEU A 150 -0.68 -7.63 -11.24
C LEU A 150 0.80 -7.28 -11.26
N VAL A 151 1.65 -8.10 -11.89
CA VAL A 151 3.10 -7.86 -11.99
C VAL A 151 3.38 -6.61 -12.81
N LEU A 152 2.80 -6.46 -13.99
CA LEU A 152 3.06 -5.31 -14.85
C LEU A 152 2.67 -3.99 -14.20
N TYR A 153 1.50 -3.95 -13.58
CA TYR A 153 1.03 -2.76 -12.87
C TYR A 153 1.86 -2.49 -11.61
N ASN A 154 1.97 -3.48 -10.73
CA ASN A 154 2.59 -3.27 -9.42
C ASN A 154 4.12 -3.09 -9.50
N ALA A 155 4.82 -3.74 -10.45
CA ALA A 155 6.23 -3.45 -10.69
C ALA A 155 6.45 -1.99 -11.07
N SER A 156 5.53 -1.41 -11.85
CA SER A 156 5.60 0.00 -12.23
C SER A 156 5.34 0.94 -11.05
N VAL A 157 4.39 0.62 -10.16
CA VAL A 157 4.14 1.37 -8.93
C VAL A 157 5.33 1.25 -7.97
N ILE A 158 5.84 0.04 -7.76
CA ILE A 158 7.02 -0.23 -6.92
C ILE A 158 8.25 0.51 -7.47
N ALA A 159 8.43 0.59 -8.79
CA ALA A 159 9.51 1.35 -9.40
C ALA A 159 9.47 2.83 -9.00
N GLU A 160 8.29 3.43 -8.94
CA GLU A 160 8.14 4.81 -8.49
C GLU A 160 8.38 4.95 -6.99
N VAL A 161 7.91 4.01 -6.16
CA VAL A 161 8.19 3.98 -4.73
C VAL A 161 9.71 3.92 -4.47
N VAL A 162 10.42 3.07 -5.21
CA VAL A 162 11.88 2.92 -5.11
C VAL A 162 12.58 4.21 -5.54
N ARG A 163 12.20 4.78 -6.68
CA ARG A 163 12.74 6.05 -7.16
C ARG A 163 12.53 7.18 -6.14
N ALA A 164 11.30 7.34 -5.66
CA ALA A 164 10.96 8.37 -4.69
C ALA A 164 11.68 8.17 -3.35
N GLY A 165 11.77 6.93 -2.88
CA GLY A 165 12.46 6.59 -1.63
C GLY A 165 13.96 6.91 -1.68
N ILE A 166 14.64 6.62 -2.79
CA ILE A 166 16.05 6.97 -2.98
C ILE A 166 16.22 8.49 -3.03
N LEU A 167 15.37 9.21 -3.75
CA LEU A 167 15.42 10.66 -3.89
C LEU A 167 15.05 11.42 -2.60
N SER A 168 14.37 10.79 -1.67
CA SER A 168 14.03 11.38 -0.36
C SER A 168 15.18 11.40 0.64
N LEU A 169 16.26 10.68 0.35
CA LEU A 169 17.44 10.65 1.23
C LEU A 169 18.19 11.99 1.20
N PRO A 170 18.81 12.40 2.33
CA PRO A 170 19.61 13.62 2.38
C PRO A 170 20.73 13.61 1.34
N ARG A 171 20.85 14.68 0.56
CA ARG A 171 21.86 14.81 -0.51
C ARG A 171 23.29 14.60 -0.02
N GLY A 172 23.59 15.03 1.19
CA GLY A 172 24.90 14.86 1.80
C GLY A 172 25.40 13.41 1.89
N GLN A 173 24.51 12.40 1.89
CA GLN A 173 24.91 11.00 1.84
C GLN A 173 25.59 10.63 0.51
N ASN A 174 25.05 11.11 -0.58
CA ASN A 174 25.63 10.92 -1.90
C ASN A 174 26.94 11.69 -2.06
N ASP A 175 26.97 12.96 -1.62
CA ASP A 175 28.13 13.85 -1.76
C ASP A 175 29.32 13.38 -0.91
N ALA A 176 29.05 12.92 0.32
CA ALA A 176 30.08 12.36 1.19
C ALA A 176 30.70 11.07 0.60
N ALA A 177 29.84 10.19 0.06
CA ALA A 177 30.31 8.96 -0.58
C ALA A 177 31.13 9.24 -1.86
N GLN A 178 30.77 10.26 -2.62
CA GLN A 178 31.58 10.72 -3.78
C GLN A 178 32.91 11.30 -3.34
N ALA A 179 32.94 12.07 -2.26
CA ALA A 179 34.18 12.70 -1.73
C ALA A 179 35.27 11.68 -1.32
N ILE A 180 34.87 10.47 -0.90
CA ILE A 180 35.77 9.35 -0.60
C ILE A 180 36.05 8.45 -1.82
N GLY A 181 35.66 8.87 -3.03
CA GLY A 181 35.97 8.18 -4.28
C GLY A 181 35.09 6.98 -4.62
N MET A 182 33.93 6.79 -3.98
CA MET A 182 33.01 5.70 -4.32
C MET A 182 32.39 5.91 -5.70
N ARG A 183 32.34 4.84 -6.50
CA ARG A 183 31.63 4.84 -7.79
C ARG A 183 30.11 4.86 -7.57
N LYS A 184 29.36 5.46 -8.50
CA LYS A 184 27.90 5.61 -8.39
C LYS A 184 27.17 4.30 -8.08
N GLY A 185 27.55 3.18 -8.70
CA GLY A 185 26.99 1.86 -8.40
C GLY A 185 27.26 1.40 -6.96
N GLN A 186 28.46 1.67 -6.44
CA GLN A 186 28.81 1.36 -5.05
C GLN A 186 27.98 2.22 -4.07
N ILE A 187 27.84 3.52 -4.38
CA ILE A 187 26.99 4.43 -3.60
C ILE A 187 25.55 3.93 -3.58
N MET A 188 25.02 3.55 -4.75
CA MET A 188 23.64 3.02 -4.85
C MET A 188 23.43 1.80 -3.97
N VAL A 189 24.29 0.78 -4.09
CA VAL A 189 24.10 -0.53 -3.43
C VAL A 189 24.48 -0.46 -1.93
N SER A 190 25.59 0.24 -1.58
CA SER A 190 26.13 0.18 -0.23
C SER A 190 25.65 1.31 0.68
N VAL A 191 25.19 2.45 0.11
CA VAL A 191 24.82 3.64 0.89
C VAL A 191 23.33 3.96 0.74
N LEU A 192 22.86 4.16 -0.49
CA LEU A 192 21.50 4.68 -0.73
C LEU A 192 20.44 3.60 -0.57
N LEU A 193 20.55 2.46 -1.24
CA LEU A 193 19.55 1.38 -1.22
C LEU A 193 19.25 0.87 0.18
N PRO A 194 20.25 0.55 1.04
CA PRO A 194 19.97 0.09 2.39
C PRO A 194 19.20 1.12 3.24
N GLN A 195 19.45 2.41 3.03
CA GLN A 195 18.72 3.48 3.74
C GLN A 195 17.33 3.68 3.15
N ALA A 196 17.22 3.71 1.82
CA ALA A 196 15.97 3.88 1.10
C ALA A 196 14.96 2.78 1.42
N VAL A 197 15.39 1.51 1.52
CA VAL A 197 14.50 0.38 1.89
C VAL A 197 13.73 0.67 3.17
N THR A 198 14.39 1.23 4.19
CA THR A 198 13.73 1.55 5.47
C THR A 198 12.67 2.65 5.34
N VAL A 199 12.91 3.61 4.46
CA VAL A 199 11.96 4.71 4.18
C VAL A 199 10.79 4.22 3.32
N MET A 200 11.05 3.30 2.39
CA MET A 200 10.05 2.75 1.48
C MET A 200 9.16 1.68 2.11
N LEU A 201 9.58 1.02 3.20
CA LEU A 201 8.87 -0.10 3.80
C LEU A 201 7.37 0.13 3.99
N PRO A 202 6.88 1.26 4.55
CA PRO A 202 5.45 1.49 4.72
C PRO A 202 4.68 1.49 3.39
N ALA A 203 5.26 2.09 2.35
CA ALA A 203 4.65 2.14 1.02
C ALA A 203 4.64 0.76 0.34
N LEU A 204 5.73 -0.01 0.45
CA LEU A 204 5.79 -1.38 -0.06
C LEU A 204 4.79 -2.29 0.62
N VAL A 205 4.65 -2.18 1.93
CA VAL A 205 3.64 -2.92 2.71
C VAL A 205 2.22 -2.57 2.26
N SER A 206 1.92 -1.29 2.09
CA SER A 206 0.61 -0.86 1.58
C SER A 206 0.35 -1.47 0.20
N GLN A 207 1.37 -1.59 -0.64
CA GLN A 207 1.24 -2.19 -1.96
C GLN A 207 0.93 -3.70 -1.90
N LEU A 208 1.46 -4.43 -0.91
CA LEU A 208 1.10 -5.84 -0.71
C LEU A 208 -0.40 -6.02 -0.46
N VAL A 209 -0.98 -5.17 0.38
CA VAL A 209 -2.43 -5.17 0.66
C VAL A 209 -3.26 -4.84 -0.58
N VAL A 210 -2.78 -3.91 -1.42
CA VAL A 210 -3.42 -3.59 -2.70
C VAL A 210 -3.42 -4.80 -3.62
N ILE A 211 -2.28 -5.49 -3.78
CA ILE A 211 -2.16 -6.68 -4.64
C ILE A 211 -3.17 -7.76 -4.22
N VAL A 212 -3.31 -8.04 -2.92
CA VAL A 212 -4.28 -9.03 -2.41
C VAL A 212 -5.73 -8.65 -2.75
N LYS A 213 -6.08 -7.37 -2.69
CA LYS A 213 -7.43 -6.90 -3.06
C LYS A 213 -7.66 -6.99 -4.57
N ASP A 214 -6.65 -6.68 -5.35
CA ASP A 214 -6.75 -6.63 -6.80
C ASP A 214 -6.89 -8.02 -7.43
N THR A 215 -6.57 -9.12 -6.73
CA THR A 215 -6.86 -10.49 -7.20
C THR A 215 -8.33 -10.71 -7.45
N ALA A 216 -9.22 -10.09 -6.64
CA ALA A 216 -10.67 -10.17 -6.78
C ALA A 216 -11.19 -9.69 -8.15
N LEU A 217 -10.45 -8.80 -8.83
CA LEU A 217 -10.78 -8.36 -10.19
C LEU A 217 -10.67 -9.54 -11.19
N GLY A 218 -9.70 -10.43 -10.97
CA GLY A 218 -9.53 -11.65 -11.75
C GLY A 218 -10.66 -12.65 -11.51
N GLY A 219 -11.11 -12.80 -10.26
CA GLY A 219 -12.27 -13.60 -9.91
C GLY A 219 -13.54 -13.10 -10.58
N ALA A 220 -13.77 -11.79 -10.49
CA ALA A 220 -14.99 -11.18 -11.01
C ALA A 220 -15.19 -11.30 -12.53
N LEU A 221 -14.07 -11.28 -13.32
CA LEU A 221 -14.17 -11.13 -14.78
C LEU A 221 -13.41 -12.18 -15.60
N LEU A 222 -12.46 -12.90 -15.03
CA LEU A 222 -11.66 -13.89 -15.73
C LEU A 222 -11.99 -15.34 -15.37
N GLY A 223 -12.89 -15.53 -14.39
CA GLY A 223 -13.20 -16.87 -13.89
C GLY A 223 -12.05 -17.48 -13.06
N PHE A 224 -11.17 -16.66 -12.51
CA PHE A 224 -10.15 -17.12 -11.58
C PHE A 224 -10.80 -17.55 -10.26
N GLU A 225 -10.63 -18.79 -9.85
CA GLU A 225 -11.32 -19.41 -8.71
C GLU A 225 -10.73 -18.96 -7.35
N GLU A 226 -10.64 -17.67 -7.14
CA GLU A 226 -10.19 -17.07 -5.90
C GLU A 226 -11.39 -16.78 -4.96
N LEU A 227 -11.13 -16.14 -3.82
CA LEU A 227 -12.10 -15.94 -2.75
C LEU A 227 -13.39 -15.21 -3.18
N PHE A 228 -13.32 -14.19 -4.06
CA PHE A 228 -14.51 -13.46 -4.53
C PHE A 228 -15.41 -14.35 -5.42
N THR A 229 -14.84 -15.21 -6.24
CA THR A 229 -15.57 -16.13 -7.12
C THR A 229 -16.40 -17.12 -6.30
N GLN A 230 -15.96 -17.46 -5.09
CA GLN A 230 -16.70 -18.38 -4.21
C GLN A 230 -18.09 -17.86 -3.82
N ILE A 231 -18.33 -16.55 -3.91
CA ILE A 231 -19.67 -15.97 -3.67
C ILE A 231 -20.70 -16.60 -4.59
N SER A 232 -20.41 -16.69 -5.89
CA SER A 232 -21.32 -17.27 -6.88
C SER A 232 -21.54 -18.76 -6.67
N LEU A 233 -20.49 -19.49 -6.28
CA LEU A 233 -20.58 -20.93 -5.98
C LEU A 233 -21.40 -21.18 -4.73
N ILE A 234 -21.19 -20.44 -3.65
CA ILE A 234 -21.96 -20.55 -2.41
C ILE A 234 -23.43 -20.15 -2.68
N ASP A 235 -23.67 -19.08 -3.44
CA ASP A 235 -25.01 -18.63 -3.77
C ASP A 235 -25.78 -19.66 -4.60
N SER A 236 -25.13 -20.31 -5.57
CA SER A 236 -25.77 -21.35 -6.38
C SER A 236 -26.25 -22.54 -5.56
N PHE A 237 -25.64 -22.82 -4.41
CA PHE A 237 -25.97 -23.94 -3.54
C PHE A 237 -26.93 -23.56 -2.41
N TYR A 238 -26.74 -22.38 -1.79
CA TYR A 238 -27.46 -21.96 -0.60
C TYR A 238 -28.45 -20.81 -0.86
N ALA A 239 -28.53 -20.26 -2.09
CA ALA A 239 -29.35 -19.12 -2.48
C ALA A 239 -29.26 -17.94 -1.47
N ASN A 240 -28.05 -17.56 -1.11
CA ASN A 240 -27.76 -16.60 -0.04
C ASN A 240 -26.68 -15.55 -0.43
N THR A 241 -26.77 -14.98 -1.63
CA THR A 241 -25.82 -14.02 -2.23
C THR A 241 -25.35 -12.94 -1.26
N ILE A 242 -26.28 -12.28 -0.54
CA ILE A 242 -25.94 -11.18 0.37
C ILE A 242 -25.11 -11.67 1.56
N ALA A 243 -25.50 -12.80 2.15
CA ALA A 243 -24.75 -13.37 3.27
C ALA A 243 -23.36 -13.83 2.81
N ALA A 244 -23.24 -14.46 1.64
CA ALA A 244 -21.94 -14.83 1.04
C ALA A 244 -21.06 -13.61 0.79
N LEU A 245 -21.62 -12.54 0.20
CA LEU A 245 -20.90 -11.27 -0.03
C LEU A 245 -20.35 -10.67 1.27
N VAL A 246 -21.18 -10.61 2.32
CA VAL A 246 -20.76 -10.05 3.61
C VAL A 246 -19.68 -10.91 4.25
N VAL A 247 -19.84 -12.24 4.25
CA VAL A 247 -18.84 -13.14 4.84
C VAL A 247 -17.50 -13.06 4.09
N VAL A 248 -17.53 -13.11 2.76
CA VAL A 248 -16.31 -12.95 1.93
C VAL A 248 -15.66 -11.59 2.17
N ALA A 249 -16.45 -10.51 2.22
CA ALA A 249 -15.92 -9.18 2.54
C ALA A 249 -15.25 -9.15 3.94
N LEU A 250 -15.85 -9.79 4.94
CA LEU A 250 -15.26 -9.91 6.27
C LEU A 250 -13.95 -10.71 6.25
N VAL A 251 -13.88 -11.81 5.49
CA VAL A 251 -12.63 -12.57 5.31
C VAL A 251 -11.56 -11.69 4.68
N TYR A 252 -11.88 -10.92 3.63
CA TYR A 252 -10.94 -9.93 3.07
C TYR A 252 -10.49 -8.89 4.10
N VAL A 253 -11.39 -8.35 4.91
CA VAL A 253 -11.05 -7.39 5.96
C VAL A 253 -10.10 -8.01 6.98
N VAL A 254 -10.38 -9.23 7.45
CA VAL A 254 -9.52 -9.95 8.40
C VAL A 254 -8.13 -10.19 7.81
N VAL A 255 -8.06 -10.72 6.60
CA VAL A 255 -6.79 -11.01 5.91
C VAL A 255 -5.97 -9.74 5.69
N ASN A 256 -6.59 -8.69 5.15
CA ASN A 256 -5.89 -7.42 4.92
C ASN A 256 -5.44 -6.74 6.22
N THR A 257 -6.24 -6.84 7.29
CA THR A 257 -5.86 -6.31 8.60
C THR A 257 -4.70 -7.12 9.20
N ALA A 258 -4.74 -8.45 9.08
CA ALA A 258 -3.65 -9.32 9.52
C ALA A 258 -2.35 -9.03 8.75
N LEU A 259 -2.41 -8.88 7.42
CA LEU A 259 -1.26 -8.52 6.58
C LEU A 259 -0.69 -7.15 6.97
N THR A 260 -1.54 -6.14 7.13
CA THR A 260 -1.13 -4.79 7.54
C THR A 260 -0.48 -4.80 8.92
N SER A 261 -1.04 -5.54 9.87
CA SER A 261 -0.51 -5.66 11.23
C SER A 261 0.83 -6.39 11.26
N PHE A 262 0.94 -7.50 10.53
CA PHE A 262 2.19 -8.25 10.36
C PHE A 262 3.30 -7.38 9.77
N ALA A 263 2.96 -6.65 8.72
CA ALA A 263 3.88 -5.78 8.03
C ALA A 263 4.32 -4.58 8.90
N GLY A 264 3.43 -3.98 9.67
CA GLY A 264 3.77 -2.95 10.65
C GLY A 264 4.65 -3.46 11.78
N TRP A 265 4.42 -4.69 12.23
CA TRP A 265 5.31 -5.36 13.18
C TRP A 265 6.71 -5.59 12.60
N LEU A 266 6.80 -6.08 11.36
CA LEU A 266 8.07 -6.30 10.66
C LEU A 266 8.84 -4.99 10.48
N GLU A 267 8.16 -3.92 10.04
CA GLU A 267 8.74 -2.58 9.93
C GLU A 267 9.30 -2.09 11.29
N GLY A 268 8.50 -2.21 12.34
CA GLY A 268 8.92 -1.82 13.69
C GLY A 268 10.15 -2.59 14.18
N ARG A 269 10.27 -3.86 13.79
CA ARG A 269 11.44 -4.70 14.14
C ARG A 269 12.69 -4.28 13.35
N LEU A 270 12.56 -4.04 12.06
CA LEU A 270 13.67 -3.60 11.20
C LEU A 270 14.19 -2.21 11.59
N ARG A 271 13.29 -1.28 11.94
CA ARG A 271 13.67 0.06 12.42
C ARG A 271 14.41 0.04 13.75
N ARG A 272 14.02 -0.85 14.68
CA ARG A 272 14.70 -0.95 15.99
C ARG A 272 16.12 -1.47 15.88
N GLY A 273 16.38 -2.40 14.98
CA GLY A 273 17.73 -2.94 14.76
C GLY A 273 18.75 -1.88 14.27
N ARG A 274 18.32 -0.75 13.70
CA ARG A 274 19.18 0.33 13.20
C ARG A 274 19.36 1.50 14.16
N ARG A 275 18.49 1.71 15.14
CA ARG A 275 18.67 2.76 16.16
C ARG A 275 19.82 2.50 17.13
N SER A 276 20.39 1.30 17.15
CA SER A 276 21.54 0.92 17.97
C SER A 276 22.88 1.44 17.43
N GLY A 277 22.93 2.02 16.22
CA GLY A 277 24.09 2.71 15.67
C GLY A 277 23.92 4.22 15.80
N GLY A 278 24.17 4.77 16.99
CA GLY A 278 23.86 6.16 17.31
C GLY A 278 24.56 7.15 16.39
N VAL A 279 23.79 7.89 15.61
CA VAL A 279 24.18 9.24 15.21
C VAL A 279 23.87 10.12 16.42
N VAL A 280 24.92 10.45 17.18
CA VAL A 280 24.88 11.56 18.14
C VAL A 280 24.49 12.79 17.31
N PRO A 281 23.35 13.46 17.57
CA PRO A 281 23.07 14.71 16.87
C PRO A 281 24.25 15.65 17.13
N PRO A 282 24.73 16.39 16.11
CA PRO A 282 25.75 17.39 16.34
C PRO A 282 25.24 18.30 17.46
N LYS A 283 26.04 18.40 18.55
CA LYS A 283 25.77 19.36 19.60
C LYS A 283 25.58 20.70 18.90
N ALA A 284 24.40 21.29 19.04
CA ALA A 284 24.11 22.59 18.44
C ALA A 284 25.31 23.48 18.77
N ALA A 285 26.00 24.02 17.76
CA ALA A 285 27.04 25.01 17.96
C ALA A 285 26.39 26.07 18.85
N GLY A 286 27.02 26.30 20.02
CA GLY A 286 26.50 27.25 20.98
C GLY A 286 26.20 28.56 20.26
N ASP A 287 25.10 29.18 20.61
CA ASP A 287 24.68 30.46 20.02
C ASP A 287 25.87 31.41 20.13
N PRO A 288 26.37 32.01 19.04
CA PRO A 288 27.49 32.99 19.11
C PRO A 288 27.23 34.13 20.08
N ALA A 289 25.96 34.37 20.43
CA ALA A 289 25.56 35.33 21.46
C ALA A 289 25.98 34.90 22.88
N ASP A 290 25.97 33.61 23.20
CA ASP A 290 26.40 33.11 24.52
C ASP A 290 27.92 33.21 24.73
N ASP A 291 28.69 33.07 23.67
CA ASP A 291 30.14 33.25 23.75
C ASP A 291 30.54 34.72 23.88
N LEU A 292 29.79 35.64 23.28
CA LEU A 292 29.97 37.07 23.45
C LEU A 292 29.62 37.54 24.87
N VAL A 293 28.61 36.98 25.50
CA VAL A 293 28.25 37.29 26.91
C VAL A 293 29.33 36.84 27.87
N LYS A 294 29.95 35.66 27.65
CA LYS A 294 31.07 35.18 28.48
C LYS A 294 32.34 36.02 28.34
N LEU A 295 32.60 36.55 27.15
CA LEU A 295 33.74 37.45 26.91
C LEU A 295 33.55 38.81 27.53
N THR A 296 32.36 39.37 27.58
CA THR A 296 32.07 40.66 28.25
C THR A 296 32.12 40.54 29.77
N ASP A 297 31.69 39.43 30.37
CA ASP A 297 31.84 39.17 31.80
C ASP A 297 33.32 39.01 32.25
N GLN A 298 34.16 38.42 31.41
CA GLN A 298 35.60 38.31 31.72
C GLN A 298 36.35 39.61 31.55
N ALA A 299 35.88 40.54 30.73
CA ALA A 299 36.49 41.86 30.55
C ALA A 299 36.10 42.86 31.66
N GLY A 300 34.88 42.71 32.23
CA GLY A 300 34.40 43.58 33.30
C GLY A 300 34.96 43.31 34.72
N GLY A 301 35.58 42.13 34.92
CA GLY A 301 36.12 41.71 36.23
C GLY A 301 37.56 42.12 36.53
N ARG A 302 38.22 42.96 35.69
CA ARG A 302 39.59 43.42 35.89
C ARG A 302 39.77 44.91 36.15
N ALA A 303 38.74 45.60 36.53
CA ALA A 303 38.82 47.02 36.87
C ALA A 303 38.17 47.24 38.25
N VAL A 304 38.88 46.84 39.32
CA VAL A 304 38.83 47.43 40.69
C VAL A 304 40.17 47.14 41.34
#